data_50940eb6905523ef15f27d20ac534c18
#
_entry.id   50940eb6905523ef15f27d20ac534c18
#
_cell.length_a   1.000
_cell.length_b   1.000
_cell.length_c   1.000
_cell.angle_alpha   90.00
_cell.angle_beta   90.00
_cell.angle_gamma   90.00
#
_symmetry.space_group_name_H-M   'P 1'
#
loop_
_entity.id
_entity.type
_entity.pdbx_description
1 polymer ?
#
loop_
_entity_poly.entity_id
_entity_poly.type
_entity_poly.pdbx_seq_one_letter_code
_entity_poly.pdbx_strand_id
1 'polypeptide(L)'
;VLMMFSSSLPLSPSGYGIRSHAIAGHLLRHGVRLSVFTKPGYPLTAWTGPQAVTPSDTVENVTYNRLPLHPVGMGEFGEGYREQASSLIAAVARRCRASIIHAASDMENGLPAMLAAKKAGTKGIYEYRGMWHYSTAARNTWFPWTEPFQRRQRLELQTGQLADACFAISEALKAELVAEGLPEDKIMVLPNAVDVERFAPLPPDQELLEKYALHGRIVVGFIGSFTAYEGLESLMDAVLELNWRNFPVSLLLVGDGADNVKRLKALHRARGGHPAIIFTGRVPFEDVKRYYSLIDIMPFPRIPAKVCQCVPPLKPLEAMAMGKTVLVSNVAALTEIVRDGETGLVFESGNPPDLVKKLEALLTMPDLRQRLAHKGRAWVLTERDWHKISERILRVYEALLEK
;
A
#
# COMPACT_ATOMS: atom_id res chain seq x y z
N VAL A 1 -17.14 11.88 12.88
CA VAL A 1 -16.49 11.81 11.56
C VAL A 1 -17.17 10.73 10.73
N LEU A 2 -17.41 10.99 9.45
CA LEU A 2 -17.83 10.01 8.46
C LEU A 2 -16.62 9.64 7.61
N MET A 3 -16.16 8.40 7.67
CA MET A 3 -15.11 7.90 6.80
C MET A 3 -15.67 7.16 5.59
N MET A 4 -15.12 7.48 4.40
CA MET A 4 -15.51 6.89 3.13
C MET A 4 -14.32 6.16 2.48
N PHE A 5 -14.45 4.87 2.24
CA PHE A 5 -13.41 4.04 1.64
C PHE A 5 -13.84 3.42 0.31
N SER A 6 -12.93 3.31 -0.64
CA SER A 6 -13.21 2.67 -1.93
C SER A 6 -13.47 1.16 -1.79
N SER A 7 -12.82 0.53 -0.82
CA SER A 7 -12.96 -0.90 -0.48
C SER A 7 -12.63 -1.15 0.99
N SER A 8 -13.01 -2.32 1.52
CA SER A 8 -12.78 -2.64 2.93
C SER A 8 -12.52 -4.12 3.19
N LEU A 9 -11.98 -4.44 4.35
CA LEU A 9 -11.98 -5.78 4.91
C LEU A 9 -13.44 -6.23 5.19
N PRO A 10 -13.71 -7.56 5.23
CA PRO A 10 -12.81 -8.65 4.87
C PRO A 10 -12.68 -8.87 3.35
N LEU A 11 -13.52 -8.22 2.54
CA LEU A 11 -13.65 -8.48 1.11
C LEU A 11 -12.41 -8.08 0.28
N SER A 12 -11.65 -7.08 0.73
CA SER A 12 -10.45 -6.59 0.04
C SER A 12 -9.24 -6.51 0.99
N PRO A 13 -8.53 -7.62 1.25
CA PRO A 13 -7.32 -7.65 2.09
C PRO A 13 -6.09 -7.12 1.34
N SER A 14 -6.21 -5.94 0.74
CA SER A 14 -5.15 -5.21 0.05
C SER A 14 -4.45 -4.23 0.99
N GLY A 15 -3.30 -3.67 0.58
CA GLY A 15 -2.64 -2.60 1.33
C GLY A 15 -3.57 -1.39 1.60
N TYR A 16 -4.49 -1.11 0.66
CA TYR A 16 -5.51 -0.09 0.83
C TYR A 16 -6.48 -0.46 1.99
N GLY A 17 -7.01 -1.69 1.99
CA GLY A 17 -7.91 -2.18 3.03
C GLY A 17 -7.24 -2.24 4.40
N ILE A 18 -5.99 -2.71 4.48
CA ILE A 18 -5.18 -2.77 5.71
C ILE A 18 -4.96 -1.37 6.28
N ARG A 19 -4.53 -0.39 5.46
CA ARG A 19 -4.37 1.00 5.89
C ARG A 19 -5.69 1.61 6.37
N SER A 20 -6.79 1.38 5.65
CA SER A 20 -8.13 1.86 6.02
C SER A 20 -8.55 1.34 7.39
N HIS A 21 -8.34 0.05 7.62
CA HIS A 21 -8.68 -0.61 8.88
C HIS A 21 -7.84 -0.09 10.05
N ALA A 22 -6.53 0.03 9.84
CA ALA A 22 -5.62 0.56 10.86
C ALA A 22 -5.99 1.99 11.26
N ILE A 23 -6.20 2.89 10.30
CA ILE A 23 -6.61 4.28 10.59
C ILE A 23 -7.94 4.32 11.34
N ALA A 24 -8.97 3.64 10.84
CA ALA A 24 -10.28 3.63 11.49
C ALA A 24 -10.22 3.04 12.92
N GLY A 25 -9.52 1.92 13.09
CA GLY A 25 -9.35 1.25 14.38
C GLY A 25 -8.62 2.11 15.41
N HIS A 26 -7.56 2.83 14.99
CA HIS A 26 -6.83 3.73 15.90
C HIS A 26 -7.64 4.99 16.23
N LEU A 27 -8.36 5.58 15.27
CA LEU A 27 -9.25 6.71 15.56
C LEU A 27 -10.35 6.34 16.56
N LEU A 28 -10.92 5.13 16.44
CA LEU A 28 -11.87 4.62 17.44
C LEU A 28 -11.23 4.47 18.82
N ARG A 29 -10.00 3.94 18.91
CA ARG A 29 -9.23 3.85 20.17
C ARG A 29 -8.93 5.21 20.79
N HIS A 30 -8.74 6.25 19.97
CA HIS A 30 -8.62 7.64 20.44
C HIS A 30 -9.96 8.29 20.82
N GLY A 31 -11.08 7.55 20.82
CA GLY A 31 -12.39 8.05 21.23
C GLY A 31 -13.13 8.88 20.16
N VAL A 32 -12.66 8.87 18.91
CA VAL A 32 -13.37 9.55 17.82
C VAL A 32 -14.70 8.85 17.56
N ARG A 33 -15.81 9.60 17.59
CA ARG A 33 -17.11 9.09 17.16
C ARG A 33 -17.09 8.94 15.63
N LEU A 34 -16.92 7.70 15.17
CA LEU A 34 -16.64 7.35 13.79
C LEU A 34 -17.77 6.52 13.18
N SER A 35 -18.22 6.89 11.98
CA SER A 35 -19.07 6.07 11.12
C SER A 35 -18.28 5.73 9.86
N VAL A 36 -18.12 4.44 9.56
CA VAL A 36 -17.30 4.00 8.43
C VAL A 36 -18.20 3.41 7.35
N PHE A 37 -18.05 3.90 6.14
CA PHE A 37 -18.79 3.45 4.96
C PHE A 37 -17.85 3.17 3.80
N THR A 38 -18.26 2.28 2.91
CA THR A 38 -17.61 2.12 1.61
C THR A 38 -18.31 2.98 0.56
N LYS A 39 -17.60 3.25 -0.56
CA LYS A 39 -18.20 3.98 -1.69
C LYS A 39 -19.53 3.36 -2.10
N PRO A 40 -20.50 4.18 -2.50
CA PRO A 40 -21.80 3.68 -2.94
C PRO A 40 -21.67 2.65 -4.07
N GLY A 41 -22.39 1.53 -3.92
CA GLY A 41 -22.34 0.41 -4.85
C GLY A 41 -21.26 -0.65 -4.58
N TYR A 42 -20.28 -0.41 -3.70
CA TYR A 42 -19.32 -1.45 -3.31
C TYR A 42 -20.01 -2.53 -2.43
N PRO A 43 -19.72 -3.82 -2.62
CA PRO A 43 -18.71 -4.43 -3.49
C PRO A 43 -19.19 -4.74 -4.92
N LEU A 44 -20.45 -4.53 -5.27
CA LEU A 44 -21.04 -4.93 -6.56
C LEU A 44 -20.35 -4.28 -7.77
N THR A 45 -19.73 -3.11 -7.58
CA THR A 45 -18.94 -2.40 -8.60
C THR A 45 -17.52 -2.96 -8.80
N ALA A 46 -17.07 -3.82 -7.89
CA ALA A 46 -15.69 -4.31 -7.89
C ALA A 46 -15.61 -5.84 -7.85
N TRP A 47 -16.76 -6.53 -7.73
CA TRP A 47 -16.77 -7.94 -7.40
C TRP A 47 -17.67 -8.77 -8.31
N THR A 48 -17.12 -9.91 -8.75
CA THR A 48 -17.80 -10.86 -9.66
C THR A 48 -18.14 -12.19 -8.97
N GLY A 49 -18.05 -12.26 -7.65
CA GLY A 49 -18.25 -13.52 -6.91
C GLY A 49 -19.70 -13.77 -6.47
N PRO A 50 -20.05 -15.01 -6.12
CA PRO A 50 -21.43 -15.46 -5.86
C PRO A 50 -21.93 -15.21 -4.42
N GLN A 51 -21.19 -14.50 -3.56
CA GLN A 51 -21.62 -14.29 -2.16
C GLN A 51 -22.65 -13.18 -2.02
N ALA A 52 -23.62 -13.36 -1.12
CA ALA A 52 -24.56 -12.32 -0.75
C ALA A 52 -23.82 -11.13 -0.11
N VAL A 53 -24.12 -9.92 -0.58
CA VAL A 53 -23.57 -8.70 0.00
C VAL A 53 -24.32 -8.38 1.28
N THR A 54 -23.61 -8.37 2.41
CA THR A 54 -24.17 -7.95 3.70
C THR A 54 -24.30 -6.42 3.76
N PRO A 55 -25.30 -5.88 4.47
CA PRO A 55 -25.41 -4.43 4.68
C PRO A 55 -24.23 -3.82 5.44
N SER A 56 -23.55 -4.62 6.24
CA SER A 56 -22.33 -4.25 6.96
C SER A 56 -21.48 -5.47 7.28
N ASP A 57 -20.18 -5.24 7.46
CA ASP A 57 -19.23 -6.22 7.99
C ASP A 57 -18.48 -5.60 9.16
N THR A 58 -18.26 -6.38 10.21
CA THR A 58 -17.44 -5.96 11.35
C THR A 58 -16.16 -6.79 11.38
N VAL A 59 -15.02 -6.11 11.37
CA VAL A 59 -13.70 -6.72 11.53
C VAL A 59 -13.06 -6.04 12.76
N GLU A 60 -12.70 -6.83 13.76
CA GLU A 60 -12.22 -6.33 15.06
C GLU A 60 -13.20 -5.27 15.62
N ASN A 61 -12.75 -4.03 15.80
CA ASN A 61 -13.55 -2.93 16.34
C ASN A 61 -14.13 -1.99 15.27
N VAL A 62 -13.98 -2.31 13.97
CA VAL A 62 -14.43 -1.47 12.86
C VAL A 62 -15.62 -2.08 12.13
N THR A 63 -16.76 -1.39 12.14
CA THR A 63 -17.94 -1.76 11.34
C THR A 63 -17.98 -0.99 10.04
N TYR A 64 -17.89 -1.69 8.91
CA TYR A 64 -17.99 -1.14 7.57
C TYR A 64 -19.42 -1.24 7.06
N ASN A 65 -20.08 -0.11 6.90
CA ASN A 65 -21.44 -0.05 6.36
C ASN A 65 -21.41 0.07 4.83
N ARG A 66 -22.43 -0.44 4.17
CA ARG A 66 -22.60 -0.41 2.71
C ARG A 66 -23.68 0.58 2.32
N LEU A 67 -23.43 1.31 1.22
CA LEU A 67 -24.42 2.20 0.63
C LEU A 67 -24.92 1.57 -0.67
N PRO A 68 -26.19 1.10 -0.70
CA PRO A 68 -26.74 0.50 -1.91
C PRO A 68 -26.90 1.58 -3.00
N LEU A 69 -26.19 1.38 -4.09
CA LEU A 69 -26.33 2.16 -5.33
C LEU A 69 -25.98 1.26 -6.49
N HIS A 70 -26.88 1.13 -7.44
CA HIS A 70 -26.65 0.33 -8.63
C HIS A 70 -26.17 1.24 -9.75
N PRO A 71 -24.93 1.12 -10.24
CA PRO A 71 -24.39 2.00 -11.28
C PRO A 71 -24.93 1.69 -12.69
N VAL A 72 -25.81 0.67 -12.83
CA VAL A 72 -26.35 0.24 -14.12
C VAL A 72 -27.11 1.40 -14.80
N GLY A 73 -26.68 1.76 -16.00
CA GLY A 73 -27.30 2.86 -16.78
C GLY A 73 -26.74 4.25 -16.52
N MET A 74 -25.79 4.43 -15.57
CA MET A 74 -25.25 5.76 -15.22
C MET A 74 -23.92 6.09 -15.90
N GLY A 75 -23.44 5.24 -16.82
CA GLY A 75 -22.04 5.27 -17.28
C GLY A 75 -21.08 4.99 -16.11
N GLU A 76 -20.04 4.26 -16.36
CA GLU A 76 -19.07 3.84 -15.33
C GLU A 76 -18.51 5.09 -14.61
N PHE A 77 -19.00 5.36 -13.37
CA PHE A 77 -18.63 6.53 -12.55
C PHE A 77 -18.82 7.91 -13.22
N GLY A 78 -19.81 8.01 -14.12
CA GLY A 78 -20.17 9.24 -14.80
C GLY A 78 -20.82 10.28 -13.87
N GLU A 79 -21.33 11.35 -14.47
CA GLU A 79 -21.95 12.48 -13.74
C GLU A 79 -23.17 12.03 -12.94
N GLY A 80 -24.02 11.18 -13.51
CA GLY A 80 -25.19 10.62 -12.82
C GLY A 80 -24.84 9.83 -11.57
N TYR A 81 -23.76 9.03 -11.61
CA TYR A 81 -23.26 8.33 -10.43
C TYR A 81 -22.80 9.33 -9.36
N ARG A 82 -21.98 10.33 -9.74
CA ARG A 82 -21.45 11.33 -8.80
C ARG A 82 -22.55 12.10 -8.09
N GLU A 83 -23.59 12.48 -8.82
CA GLU A 83 -24.74 13.22 -8.26
C GLU A 83 -25.51 12.38 -7.23
N GLN A 84 -25.86 11.14 -7.58
CA GLN A 84 -26.59 10.24 -6.68
C GLN A 84 -25.75 9.82 -5.49
N ALA A 85 -24.47 9.45 -5.72
CA ALA A 85 -23.56 9.07 -4.66
C ALA A 85 -23.34 10.21 -3.68
N SER A 86 -23.11 11.45 -4.16
CA SER A 86 -22.93 12.61 -3.29
C SER A 86 -24.17 12.93 -2.47
N SER A 87 -25.36 12.80 -3.05
CA SER A 87 -26.63 13.02 -2.34
C SER A 87 -26.86 11.97 -1.24
N LEU A 88 -26.56 10.72 -1.53
CA LEU A 88 -26.64 9.61 -0.57
C LEU A 88 -25.66 9.79 0.59
N ILE A 89 -24.40 10.10 0.29
CA ILE A 89 -23.35 10.35 1.31
C ILE A 89 -23.73 11.56 2.18
N ALA A 90 -24.25 12.65 1.59
CA ALA A 90 -24.70 13.82 2.33
C ALA A 90 -25.87 13.51 3.28
N ALA A 91 -26.81 12.67 2.86
CA ALA A 91 -27.91 12.22 3.73
C ALA A 91 -27.37 11.40 4.92
N VAL A 92 -26.42 10.51 4.69
CA VAL A 92 -25.76 9.74 5.76
C VAL A 92 -24.98 10.66 6.69
N ALA A 93 -24.23 11.63 6.17
CA ALA A 93 -23.47 12.59 6.99
C ALA A 93 -24.36 13.35 7.95
N ARG A 94 -25.53 13.85 7.49
CA ARG A 94 -26.54 14.51 8.32
C ARG A 94 -27.11 13.55 9.39
N ARG A 95 -27.47 12.33 8.99
CA ARG A 95 -28.03 11.33 9.92
C ARG A 95 -27.02 10.94 11.03
N CYS A 96 -25.74 10.80 10.68
CA CYS A 96 -24.66 10.52 11.64
C CYS A 96 -24.20 11.78 12.40
N ARG A 97 -24.72 12.96 12.09
CA ARG A 97 -24.26 14.26 12.61
C ARG A 97 -22.75 14.41 12.47
N ALA A 98 -22.23 14.05 11.29
CA ALA A 98 -20.81 14.15 11.02
C ALA A 98 -20.39 15.62 10.84
N SER A 99 -19.35 16.04 11.52
CA SER A 99 -18.72 17.35 11.33
C SER A 99 -17.65 17.32 10.21
N ILE A 100 -17.12 16.14 9.92
CA ILE A 100 -16.08 15.91 8.90
C ILE A 100 -16.47 14.70 8.06
N ILE A 101 -16.31 14.81 6.74
CA ILE A 101 -16.27 13.67 5.81
C ILE A 101 -14.82 13.48 5.39
N HIS A 102 -14.23 12.34 5.78
CA HIS A 102 -12.86 11.96 5.38
C HIS A 102 -12.92 10.82 4.36
N ALA A 103 -12.56 11.09 3.12
CA ALA A 103 -12.58 10.12 2.04
C ALA A 103 -11.15 9.77 1.60
N ALA A 104 -10.90 8.48 1.43
CA ALA A 104 -9.64 8.00 0.85
C ALA A 104 -9.79 7.75 -0.64
N SER A 105 -8.72 8.00 -1.42
CA SER A 105 -8.72 7.81 -2.88
C SER A 105 -9.21 6.40 -3.29
N ASP A 106 -9.82 6.23 -4.45
CA ASP A 106 -9.68 7.07 -5.67
C ASP A 106 -10.75 8.20 -5.78
N MET A 107 -10.68 8.97 -6.89
CA MET A 107 -11.63 10.03 -7.20
C MET A 107 -13.10 9.53 -7.31
N GLU A 108 -13.33 8.26 -7.60
CA GLU A 108 -14.66 7.65 -7.67
C GLU A 108 -15.33 7.60 -6.29
N ASN A 109 -14.54 7.51 -5.24
CA ASN A 109 -14.95 7.64 -3.84
C ASN A 109 -14.83 9.09 -3.37
N GLY A 110 -13.70 9.72 -3.65
CA GLY A 110 -13.34 11.04 -3.14
C GLY A 110 -14.23 12.16 -3.67
N LEU A 111 -14.44 12.24 -4.99
CA LEU A 111 -15.19 13.34 -5.57
C LEU A 111 -16.67 13.38 -5.10
N PRO A 112 -17.44 12.28 -5.10
CA PRO A 112 -18.76 12.28 -4.49
C PRO A 112 -18.73 12.64 -3.00
N ALA A 113 -17.73 12.22 -2.25
CA ALA A 113 -17.60 12.53 -0.83
C ALA A 113 -17.33 14.03 -0.58
N MET A 114 -16.48 14.67 -1.38
CA MET A 114 -16.23 16.12 -1.27
C MET A 114 -17.42 16.95 -1.70
N LEU A 115 -18.14 16.53 -2.74
CA LEU A 115 -19.43 17.15 -3.10
C LEU A 115 -20.47 16.97 -1.98
N ALA A 116 -20.50 15.80 -1.34
CA ALA A 116 -21.38 15.54 -0.21
C ALA A 116 -21.06 16.42 1.00
N ALA A 117 -19.78 16.68 1.28
CA ALA A 117 -19.36 17.56 2.35
C ALA A 117 -19.96 18.98 2.16
N LYS A 118 -19.87 19.53 0.94
CA LYS A 118 -20.51 20.80 0.58
C LYS A 118 -22.03 20.77 0.73
N LYS A 119 -22.70 19.71 0.23
CA LYS A 119 -24.16 19.54 0.35
C LYS A 119 -24.63 19.39 1.81
N ALA A 120 -23.81 18.81 2.68
CA ALA A 120 -24.13 18.59 4.09
C ALA A 120 -23.71 19.76 5.01
N GLY A 121 -22.92 20.72 4.51
CA GLY A 121 -22.35 21.80 5.32
C GLY A 121 -21.29 21.30 6.32
N THR A 122 -20.52 20.28 5.94
CA THR A 122 -19.46 19.68 6.77
C THR A 122 -18.09 19.94 6.15
N LYS A 123 -17.01 19.80 6.94
CA LYS A 123 -15.65 19.84 6.41
C LYS A 123 -15.35 18.57 5.61
N GLY A 124 -14.59 18.71 4.52
CA GLY A 124 -14.18 17.61 3.64
C GLY A 124 -12.68 17.40 3.69
N ILE A 125 -12.23 16.16 3.91
CA ILE A 125 -10.82 15.76 3.83
C ILE A 125 -10.68 14.71 2.75
N TYR A 126 -9.70 14.90 1.85
CA TYR A 126 -9.37 13.90 0.84
C TYR A 126 -7.96 13.33 1.07
N GLU A 127 -7.87 12.01 1.22
CA GLU A 127 -6.62 11.29 1.43
C GLU A 127 -6.13 10.64 0.13
N TYR A 128 -5.08 11.17 -0.47
CA TYR A 128 -4.39 10.60 -1.61
C TYR A 128 -3.50 9.44 -1.17
N ARG A 129 -3.89 8.21 -1.50
CA ARG A 129 -3.11 6.98 -1.21
C ARG A 129 -2.34 6.47 -2.41
N GLY A 130 -2.49 7.12 -3.54
CA GLY A 130 -1.85 6.83 -4.80
C GLY A 130 -2.57 7.53 -5.94
N MET A 131 -1.94 7.47 -7.10
CA MET A 131 -2.46 8.02 -8.35
C MET A 131 -2.78 6.84 -9.28
N TRP A 132 -4.04 6.45 -9.34
CA TRP A 132 -4.48 5.23 -10.06
C TRP A 132 -4.17 5.28 -11.56
N HIS A 133 -4.19 6.45 -12.17
CA HIS A 133 -3.77 6.63 -13.55
C HIS A 133 -2.28 6.30 -13.74
N TYR A 134 -1.39 6.60 -12.78
CA TYR A 134 0.01 6.19 -12.83
C TYR A 134 0.19 4.68 -12.64
N SER A 135 -0.65 4.05 -11.79
CA SER A 135 -0.62 2.59 -11.64
C SER A 135 -1.04 1.87 -12.91
N THR A 136 -2.00 2.44 -13.66
CA THR A 136 -2.42 1.93 -14.97
C THR A 136 -1.34 2.18 -16.02
N ALA A 137 -0.73 3.38 -16.03
CA ALA A 137 0.36 3.74 -16.94
C ALA A 137 1.59 2.83 -16.78
N ALA A 138 1.91 2.41 -15.56
CA ALA A 138 3.00 1.48 -15.30
C ALA A 138 2.79 0.07 -15.89
N ARG A 139 1.54 -0.28 -16.25
CA ARG A 139 1.16 -1.54 -16.90
C ARG A 139 0.89 -1.39 -18.39
N ASN A 140 0.58 -0.17 -18.82
CA ASN A 140 0.24 0.15 -20.20
C ASN A 140 0.92 1.48 -20.58
N THR A 141 2.02 1.40 -21.30
CA THR A 141 2.85 2.56 -21.69
C THR A 141 2.14 3.57 -22.60
N TRP A 142 1.07 3.16 -23.29
CA TRP A 142 0.25 4.04 -24.13
C TRP A 142 -0.84 4.78 -23.35
N PHE A 143 -1.18 4.31 -22.15
CA PHE A 143 -2.27 4.88 -21.35
C PHE A 143 -2.10 6.38 -21.05
N PRO A 144 -0.89 6.93 -20.79
CA PRO A 144 -0.70 8.37 -20.53
C PRO A 144 -1.16 9.28 -21.68
N TRP A 145 -1.21 8.77 -22.91
CA TRP A 145 -1.62 9.52 -24.10
C TRP A 145 -3.13 9.46 -24.38
N THR A 146 -3.90 8.85 -23.51
CA THR A 146 -5.35 8.63 -23.67
C THR A 146 -6.19 9.64 -22.92
N GLU A 147 -7.41 9.91 -23.43
CA GLU A 147 -8.40 10.73 -22.73
C GLU A 147 -8.75 10.19 -21.32
N PRO A 148 -8.93 8.88 -21.11
CA PRO A 148 -9.16 8.32 -19.77
C PRO A 148 -8.07 8.66 -18.74
N PHE A 149 -6.79 8.72 -19.13
CA PHE A 149 -5.71 9.14 -18.24
C PHE A 149 -5.88 10.61 -17.84
N GLN A 150 -6.04 11.51 -18.82
CA GLN A 150 -6.19 12.94 -18.59
C GLN A 150 -7.45 13.23 -17.77
N ARG A 151 -8.54 12.52 -18.04
CA ARG A 151 -9.79 12.65 -17.27
C ARG A 151 -9.60 12.24 -15.82
N ARG A 152 -8.93 11.12 -15.54
CA ARG A 152 -8.65 10.68 -14.16
C ARG A 152 -7.78 11.70 -13.44
N GLN A 153 -6.75 12.21 -14.07
CA GLN A 153 -5.87 13.24 -13.50
C GLN A 153 -6.68 14.51 -13.15
N ARG A 154 -7.51 15.02 -14.06
CA ARG A 154 -8.37 16.17 -13.81
C ARG A 154 -9.36 15.95 -12.65
N LEU A 155 -9.96 14.76 -12.55
CA LEU A 155 -10.91 14.44 -11.49
C LEU A 155 -10.22 14.27 -10.13
N GLU A 156 -9.02 13.71 -10.07
CA GLU A 156 -8.22 13.65 -8.84
C GLU A 156 -7.86 15.05 -8.36
N LEU A 157 -7.38 15.92 -9.25
CA LEU A 157 -7.07 17.31 -8.93
C LEU A 157 -8.32 18.07 -8.44
N GLN A 158 -9.43 17.95 -9.16
CA GLN A 158 -10.72 18.54 -8.77
C GLN A 158 -11.17 18.09 -7.38
N THR A 159 -10.97 16.80 -7.05
CA THR A 159 -11.32 16.25 -5.74
C THR A 159 -10.55 16.95 -4.62
N GLY A 160 -9.24 17.10 -4.78
CA GLY A 160 -8.41 17.81 -3.81
C GLY A 160 -8.72 19.31 -3.73
N GLN A 161 -9.05 19.96 -4.85
CA GLN A 161 -9.45 21.36 -4.85
C GLN A 161 -10.73 21.60 -4.04
N LEU A 162 -11.69 20.66 -4.08
CA LEU A 162 -12.95 20.71 -3.35
C LEU A 162 -12.80 20.41 -1.85
N ALA A 163 -11.78 19.67 -1.43
CA ALA A 163 -11.54 19.34 -0.03
C ALA A 163 -11.11 20.57 0.79
N ASP A 164 -11.38 20.62 2.09
CA ASP A 164 -10.87 21.65 3.00
C ASP A 164 -9.39 21.36 3.38
N ALA A 165 -9.01 20.09 3.45
CA ALA A 165 -7.62 19.64 3.63
C ALA A 165 -7.37 18.35 2.86
N CYS A 166 -6.12 18.11 2.51
CA CYS A 166 -5.68 16.89 1.83
C CYS A 166 -4.59 16.18 2.64
N PHE A 167 -4.61 14.85 2.61
CA PHE A 167 -3.49 14.04 3.01
C PHE A 167 -2.80 13.45 1.78
N ALA A 168 -1.48 13.42 1.78
CA ALA A 168 -0.66 12.69 0.80
C ALA A 168 0.12 11.59 1.53
N ILE A 169 0.24 10.41 0.91
CA ILE A 169 0.88 9.24 1.53
C ILE A 169 2.42 9.35 1.62
N SER A 170 3.03 10.31 0.90
CA SER A 170 4.47 10.54 0.83
C SER A 170 4.79 12.00 0.50
N GLU A 171 6.00 12.45 0.79
CA GLU A 171 6.49 13.76 0.36
C GLU A 171 6.58 13.83 -1.18
N ALA A 172 7.01 12.74 -1.82
CA ALA A 172 7.05 12.67 -3.28
C ALA A 172 5.66 12.83 -3.91
N LEU A 173 4.61 12.25 -3.31
CA LEU A 173 3.24 12.45 -3.78
C LEU A 173 2.76 13.88 -3.51
N LYS A 174 3.09 14.46 -2.35
CA LYS A 174 2.78 15.86 -2.05
C LYS A 174 3.41 16.78 -3.10
N ALA A 175 4.69 16.60 -3.40
CA ALA A 175 5.39 17.41 -4.42
C ALA A 175 4.72 17.28 -5.81
N GLU A 176 4.27 16.08 -6.17
CA GLU A 176 3.54 15.84 -7.42
C GLU A 176 2.20 16.59 -7.45
N LEU A 177 1.41 16.52 -6.38
CA LEU A 177 0.12 17.20 -6.27
C LEU A 177 0.28 18.74 -6.31
N VAL A 178 1.35 19.26 -5.72
CA VAL A 178 1.69 20.69 -5.82
C VAL A 178 2.06 21.05 -7.25
N ALA A 179 2.86 20.23 -7.92
CA ALA A 179 3.21 20.45 -9.32
C ALA A 179 1.99 20.38 -10.27
N GLU A 180 0.96 19.59 -9.91
CA GLU A 180 -0.32 19.53 -10.61
C GLU A 180 -1.26 20.72 -10.27
N GLY A 181 -0.91 21.59 -9.32
CA GLY A 181 -1.62 22.84 -9.01
C GLY A 181 -2.49 22.81 -7.75
N LEU A 182 -2.28 21.84 -6.84
CA LEU A 182 -2.89 21.92 -5.51
C LEU A 182 -2.06 22.85 -4.59
N PRO A 183 -2.70 23.71 -3.78
CA PRO A 183 -2.00 24.55 -2.81
C PRO A 183 -1.22 23.70 -1.79
N GLU A 184 0.04 24.04 -1.56
CA GLU A 184 0.92 23.27 -0.68
C GLU A 184 0.46 23.25 0.78
N ASP A 185 -0.03 24.37 1.27
CA ASP A 185 -0.55 24.55 2.64
C ASP A 185 -1.80 23.72 2.94
N LYS A 186 -2.49 23.26 1.88
CA LYS A 186 -3.66 22.37 1.97
C LYS A 186 -3.26 20.90 2.13
N ILE A 187 -2.00 20.53 1.83
CA ILE A 187 -1.55 19.15 1.77
C ILE A 187 -0.63 18.82 2.94
N MET A 188 -1.05 17.87 3.76
CA MET A 188 -0.24 17.31 4.84
C MET A 188 0.19 15.88 4.51
N VAL A 189 1.45 15.52 4.80
CA VAL A 189 1.91 14.14 4.60
C VAL A 189 1.44 13.25 5.75
N LEU A 190 0.68 12.23 5.40
CA LEU A 190 0.22 11.17 6.28
C LEU A 190 0.80 9.83 5.80
N PRO A 191 2.02 9.48 6.23
CA PRO A 191 2.74 8.34 5.68
C PRO A 191 2.10 7.00 6.04
N ASN A 192 2.56 5.93 5.37
CA ASN A 192 2.28 4.57 5.79
C ASN A 192 2.92 4.26 7.14
N ALA A 193 2.27 3.38 7.88
CA ALA A 193 2.76 2.84 9.14
C ALA A 193 2.54 1.32 9.20
N VAL A 194 2.97 0.69 10.26
CA VAL A 194 2.77 -0.74 10.51
C VAL A 194 2.23 -0.94 11.93
N ASP A 195 1.49 -2.01 12.11
CA ASP A 195 1.12 -2.52 13.44
C ASP A 195 2.33 -3.25 14.02
N VAL A 196 3.05 -2.59 14.92
CA VAL A 196 4.31 -3.07 15.49
C VAL A 196 4.13 -4.22 16.49
N GLU A 197 2.92 -4.37 17.04
CA GLU A 197 2.56 -5.49 17.90
C GLU A 197 2.28 -6.74 17.06
N ARG A 198 1.55 -6.58 15.98
CA ARG A 198 1.24 -7.64 15.02
C ARG A 198 2.50 -8.13 14.29
N PHE A 199 3.36 -7.21 13.83
CA PHE A 199 4.60 -7.50 13.12
C PHE A 199 5.81 -7.43 14.07
N ALA A 200 5.83 -8.28 15.09
CA ALA A 200 6.97 -8.47 15.97
C ALA A 200 7.87 -9.61 15.47
N PRO A 201 9.20 -9.55 15.72
CA PRO A 201 10.13 -10.62 15.34
C PRO A 201 9.70 -11.99 15.89
N LEU A 202 9.79 -12.99 15.04
CA LEU A 202 9.50 -14.39 15.38
C LEU A 202 10.72 -15.25 15.07
N PRO A 203 10.95 -16.36 15.82
CA PRO A 203 11.91 -17.36 15.44
C PRO A 203 11.51 -17.99 14.10
N PRO A 204 12.48 -18.48 13.30
CA PRO A 204 12.18 -19.12 12.03
C PRO A 204 11.25 -20.32 12.19
N ASP A 205 10.20 -20.39 11.38
CA ASP A 205 9.25 -21.49 11.37
C ASP A 205 9.88 -22.76 10.83
N GLN A 206 10.06 -23.77 11.68
CA GLN A 206 10.81 -25.00 11.36
C GLN A 206 10.09 -25.83 10.30
N GLU A 207 8.76 -25.91 10.35
CA GLU A 207 7.96 -26.64 9.34
C GLU A 207 8.15 -26.06 7.94
N LEU A 208 8.15 -24.73 7.83
CA LEU A 208 8.36 -24.06 6.55
C LEU A 208 9.82 -24.10 6.09
N LEU A 209 10.81 -24.07 7.04
CA LEU A 209 12.22 -24.28 6.71
C LEU A 209 12.45 -25.64 6.06
N GLU A 210 11.87 -26.71 6.64
CA GLU A 210 11.94 -28.06 6.10
C GLU A 210 11.21 -28.16 4.76
N LYS A 211 9.97 -27.67 4.72
CA LYS A 211 9.11 -27.72 3.51
C LYS A 211 9.80 -27.11 2.28
N TYR A 212 10.53 -26.03 2.46
CA TYR A 212 11.19 -25.32 1.35
C TYR A 212 12.70 -25.57 1.26
N ALA A 213 13.24 -26.51 2.05
CA ALA A 213 14.68 -26.88 2.09
C ALA A 213 15.59 -25.64 2.26
N LEU A 214 15.28 -24.79 3.24
CA LEU A 214 15.98 -23.52 3.48
C LEU A 214 17.09 -23.60 4.55
N HIS A 215 17.29 -24.75 5.19
CA HIS A 215 18.34 -24.94 6.21
C HIS A 215 19.74 -24.62 5.65
N GLY A 216 20.51 -23.84 6.40
CA GLY A 216 21.86 -23.42 6.02
C GLY A 216 21.97 -22.45 4.85
N ARG A 217 20.83 -21.87 4.41
CA ARG A 217 20.79 -20.87 3.33
C ARG A 217 20.40 -19.51 3.88
N ILE A 218 20.91 -18.44 3.27
CA ILE A 218 20.40 -17.10 3.50
C ILE A 218 19.17 -16.90 2.61
N VAL A 219 18.06 -16.52 3.21
CA VAL A 219 16.79 -16.37 2.51
C VAL A 219 16.56 -14.91 2.13
N VAL A 220 16.65 -14.65 0.84
CA VAL A 220 16.16 -13.42 0.21
C VAL A 220 14.67 -13.61 -0.06
N GLY A 221 13.80 -12.68 0.35
CA GLY A 221 12.36 -12.90 0.22
C GLY A 221 11.60 -11.69 -0.27
N PHE A 222 10.49 -11.96 -0.93
CA PHE A 222 9.48 -10.94 -1.28
C PHE A 222 8.09 -11.47 -0.96
N ILE A 223 7.29 -10.66 -0.24
CA ILE A 223 5.93 -11.01 0.15
C ILE A 223 4.96 -9.98 -0.43
N GLY A 224 3.96 -10.42 -1.20
CA GLY A 224 2.88 -9.56 -1.67
C GLY A 224 2.42 -9.80 -3.10
N SER A 225 1.74 -8.83 -3.70
CA SER A 225 1.30 -8.92 -5.09
C SER A 225 2.47 -8.72 -6.05
N PHE A 226 2.61 -9.61 -7.02
CA PHE A 226 3.68 -9.57 -8.03
C PHE A 226 3.24 -8.69 -9.19
N THR A 227 3.37 -7.37 -9.03
CA THR A 227 3.14 -6.43 -10.12
C THR A 227 4.42 -6.21 -10.92
N ALA A 228 4.29 -5.84 -12.20
CA ALA A 228 5.45 -5.68 -13.09
C ALA A 228 6.46 -4.64 -12.57
N TYR A 229 5.98 -3.59 -11.92
CA TYR A 229 6.84 -2.53 -11.39
C TYR A 229 7.58 -2.88 -10.07
N GLU A 230 7.31 -4.04 -9.46
CA GLU A 230 8.07 -4.50 -8.28
C GLU A 230 9.48 -5.03 -8.65
N GLY A 231 9.78 -5.25 -9.95
CA GLY A 231 11.14 -5.60 -10.40
C GLY A 231 11.62 -7.02 -10.03
N LEU A 232 10.69 -7.95 -9.80
CA LEU A 232 11.02 -9.31 -9.31
C LEU A 232 11.84 -10.14 -10.29
N GLU A 233 11.87 -9.78 -11.60
CA GLU A 233 12.73 -10.44 -12.58
C GLU A 233 14.20 -10.16 -12.29
N SER A 234 14.56 -8.89 -12.10
CA SER A 234 15.93 -8.50 -11.75
C SER A 234 16.36 -9.11 -10.42
N LEU A 235 15.44 -9.26 -9.46
CA LEU A 235 15.74 -9.96 -8.20
C LEU A 235 16.02 -11.44 -8.41
N MET A 236 15.24 -12.10 -9.26
CA MET A 236 15.45 -13.49 -9.61
C MET A 236 16.81 -13.70 -10.29
N ASP A 237 17.14 -12.81 -11.24
CA ASP A 237 18.44 -12.87 -11.95
C ASP A 237 19.61 -12.65 -11.00
N ALA A 238 19.50 -11.68 -10.08
CA ALA A 238 20.54 -11.41 -9.09
C ALA A 238 20.78 -12.61 -8.16
N VAL A 239 19.70 -13.28 -7.70
CA VAL A 239 19.86 -14.48 -6.86
C VAL A 239 20.43 -15.67 -7.64
N LEU A 240 20.06 -15.84 -8.91
CA LEU A 240 20.66 -16.87 -9.78
C LEU A 240 22.16 -16.62 -9.99
N GLU A 241 22.56 -15.39 -10.28
CA GLU A 241 23.97 -15.02 -10.43
C GLU A 241 24.78 -15.34 -9.16
N LEU A 242 24.24 -14.97 -7.98
CA LEU A 242 24.89 -15.26 -6.70
C LEU A 242 25.01 -16.77 -6.43
N ASN A 243 24.01 -17.58 -6.80
CA ASN A 243 24.11 -19.04 -6.71
C ASN A 243 25.19 -19.61 -7.65
N TRP A 244 25.34 -19.10 -8.88
CA TRP A 244 26.41 -19.48 -9.78
C TRP A 244 27.80 -19.13 -9.24
N ARG A 245 27.87 -18.09 -8.41
CA ARG A 245 29.08 -17.69 -7.65
C ARG A 245 29.23 -18.45 -6.33
N ASN A 246 28.46 -19.54 -6.13
CA ASN A 246 28.47 -20.44 -4.97
C ASN A 246 28.05 -19.83 -3.64
N PHE A 247 27.27 -18.74 -3.65
CA PHE A 247 26.62 -18.25 -2.42
C PHE A 247 25.42 -19.12 -2.05
N PRO A 248 25.29 -19.59 -0.77
CA PRO A 248 24.15 -20.40 -0.34
C PRO A 248 22.90 -19.53 -0.11
N VAL A 249 22.36 -18.96 -1.17
CA VAL A 249 21.19 -18.04 -1.13
C VAL A 249 19.98 -18.65 -1.80
N SER A 250 18.80 -18.45 -1.22
CA SER A 250 17.49 -18.81 -1.82
C SER A 250 16.61 -17.59 -1.97
N LEU A 251 15.77 -17.57 -3.02
CA LEU A 251 14.72 -16.57 -3.21
C LEU A 251 13.35 -17.18 -2.90
N LEU A 252 12.70 -16.65 -1.87
CA LEU A 252 11.35 -17.04 -1.46
C LEU A 252 10.34 -15.97 -1.93
N LEU A 253 9.51 -16.31 -2.92
CA LEU A 253 8.49 -15.46 -3.51
C LEU A 253 7.12 -15.87 -2.98
N VAL A 254 6.59 -15.09 -2.03
CA VAL A 254 5.32 -15.35 -1.33
C VAL A 254 4.24 -14.43 -1.87
N GLY A 255 3.24 -14.98 -2.51
CA GLY A 255 2.15 -14.17 -3.06
C GLY A 255 1.70 -14.60 -4.44
N ASP A 256 0.94 -13.72 -5.06
CA ASP A 256 0.34 -13.94 -6.37
C ASP A 256 0.30 -12.62 -7.16
N GLY A 257 0.04 -12.70 -8.46
CA GLY A 257 -0.03 -11.57 -9.37
C GLY A 257 -0.59 -11.97 -10.73
N ALA A 258 -1.50 -12.95 -10.74
CA ALA A 258 -2.18 -13.45 -11.93
C ALA A 258 -1.21 -13.69 -13.12
N ASP A 259 -1.26 -12.85 -14.15
CA ASP A 259 -0.43 -13.03 -15.35
C ASP A 259 1.07 -12.85 -15.09
N ASN A 260 1.43 -11.98 -14.14
CA ASN A 260 2.84 -11.74 -13.82
C ASN A 260 3.50 -12.94 -13.14
N VAL A 261 2.77 -13.71 -12.32
CA VAL A 261 3.27 -14.98 -11.76
C VAL A 261 3.54 -15.99 -12.87
N LYS A 262 2.65 -16.11 -13.85
CA LYS A 262 2.85 -17.01 -15.00
C LYS A 262 4.12 -16.62 -15.77
N ARG A 263 4.30 -15.31 -15.99
CA ARG A 263 5.48 -14.77 -16.68
C ARG A 263 6.77 -15.05 -15.88
N LEU A 264 6.82 -14.79 -14.58
CA LEU A 264 7.96 -15.07 -13.72
C LEU A 264 8.31 -16.56 -13.69
N LYS A 265 7.31 -17.44 -13.58
CA LYS A 265 7.52 -18.89 -13.64
C LYS A 265 8.03 -19.37 -15.01
N ALA A 266 7.56 -18.75 -16.10
CA ALA A 266 8.05 -19.05 -17.44
C ALA A 266 9.52 -18.62 -17.60
N LEU A 267 9.87 -17.42 -17.14
CA LEU A 267 11.25 -16.93 -17.12
C LEU A 267 12.15 -17.80 -16.26
N HIS A 268 11.70 -18.22 -15.07
CA HIS A 268 12.44 -19.14 -14.21
C HIS A 268 12.77 -20.44 -14.95
N ARG A 269 11.76 -21.06 -15.61
CA ARG A 269 12.00 -22.29 -16.42
C ARG A 269 12.99 -22.04 -17.56
N ALA A 270 12.84 -20.93 -18.28
CA ALA A 270 13.75 -20.57 -19.37
C ALA A 270 15.20 -20.35 -18.92
N ARG A 271 15.41 -19.98 -17.64
CA ARG A 271 16.72 -19.84 -16.98
C ARG A 271 17.20 -21.11 -16.29
N GLY A 272 16.65 -22.28 -16.64
CA GLY A 272 17.07 -23.60 -16.16
C GLY A 272 16.35 -24.10 -14.92
N GLY A 273 15.36 -23.39 -14.38
CA GLY A 273 14.51 -23.88 -13.28
C GLY A 273 15.26 -24.11 -11.96
N HIS A 274 16.23 -23.26 -11.62
CA HIS A 274 17.11 -23.46 -10.45
C HIS A 274 16.33 -23.60 -9.14
N PRO A 275 16.58 -24.62 -8.30
CA PRO A 275 15.79 -24.91 -7.09
C PRO A 275 15.87 -23.83 -5.99
N ALA A 276 16.85 -22.93 -6.04
CA ALA A 276 16.94 -21.80 -5.13
C ALA A 276 15.84 -20.75 -5.31
N ILE A 277 15.07 -20.80 -6.41
CA ILE A 277 13.94 -19.88 -6.66
C ILE A 277 12.63 -20.58 -6.31
N ILE A 278 11.97 -20.13 -5.26
CA ILE A 278 10.82 -20.78 -4.66
C ILE A 278 9.59 -19.88 -4.78
N PHE A 279 8.51 -20.40 -5.38
CA PHE A 279 7.22 -19.75 -5.47
C PHE A 279 6.22 -20.45 -4.54
N THR A 280 5.75 -19.79 -3.50
CA THR A 280 4.79 -20.38 -2.55
C THR A 280 3.35 -20.31 -3.03
N GLY A 281 3.04 -19.34 -3.91
CA GLY A 281 1.67 -18.92 -4.20
C GLY A 281 1.11 -18.00 -3.10
N ARG A 282 -0.19 -17.73 -3.19
CA ARG A 282 -0.90 -16.91 -2.21
C ARG A 282 -1.03 -17.67 -0.89
N VAL A 283 -0.77 -16.96 0.21
CA VAL A 283 -0.91 -17.49 1.58
C VAL A 283 -1.98 -16.69 2.33
N PRO A 284 -2.67 -17.29 3.31
CA PRO A 284 -3.58 -16.57 4.20
C PRO A 284 -2.87 -15.41 4.92
N PHE A 285 -3.60 -14.33 5.18
CA PHE A 285 -3.02 -13.13 5.81
C PHE A 285 -2.51 -13.40 7.24
N GLU A 286 -3.18 -14.27 7.96
CA GLU A 286 -2.79 -14.74 9.29
C GLU A 286 -1.44 -15.48 9.30
N ASP A 287 -1.11 -16.18 8.22
CA ASP A 287 0.13 -16.95 8.08
C ASP A 287 1.33 -16.11 7.58
N VAL A 288 1.09 -14.91 7.07
CA VAL A 288 2.15 -14.07 6.47
C VAL A 288 3.36 -13.90 7.39
N LYS A 289 3.16 -13.78 8.71
CA LYS A 289 4.24 -13.65 9.70
C LYS A 289 5.17 -14.87 9.75
N ARG A 290 4.64 -16.07 9.55
CA ARG A 290 5.41 -17.31 9.48
C ARG A 290 6.42 -17.26 8.31
N TYR A 291 5.99 -16.70 7.16
CA TYR A 291 6.88 -16.52 6.01
C TYR A 291 7.89 -15.40 6.22
N TYR A 292 7.50 -14.28 6.87
CA TYR A 292 8.47 -13.26 7.28
C TYR A 292 9.56 -13.85 8.18
N SER A 293 9.25 -14.80 9.06
CA SER A 293 10.22 -15.39 9.99
C SER A 293 11.39 -16.08 9.28
N LEU A 294 11.15 -16.61 8.07
CA LEU A 294 12.16 -17.31 7.26
C LEU A 294 13.15 -16.38 6.55
N ILE A 295 12.75 -15.12 6.31
CA ILE A 295 13.49 -14.19 5.46
C ILE A 295 14.59 -13.51 6.27
N ASP A 296 15.78 -13.40 5.70
CA ASP A 296 16.91 -12.63 6.23
C ASP A 296 17.02 -11.26 5.59
N ILE A 297 16.86 -11.20 4.27
CA ILE A 297 16.99 -9.98 3.46
C ILE A 297 15.71 -9.80 2.62
N MET A 298 15.10 -8.63 2.69
CA MET A 298 13.88 -8.33 1.93
C MET A 298 14.13 -7.20 0.94
N PRO A 299 14.40 -7.52 -0.35
CA PRO A 299 14.58 -6.52 -1.39
C PRO A 299 13.27 -5.99 -1.92
N PHE A 300 13.27 -4.69 -2.30
CA PHE A 300 12.18 -4.01 -3.00
C PHE A 300 12.74 -3.34 -4.26
N PRO A 301 12.98 -4.13 -5.32
CA PRO A 301 13.69 -3.68 -6.53
C PRO A 301 12.77 -2.96 -7.52
N ARG A 302 11.96 -2.00 -7.02
CA ARG A 302 11.01 -1.27 -7.84
C ARG A 302 11.69 -0.54 -8.99
N ILE A 303 11.05 -0.62 -10.15
CA ILE A 303 11.50 0.11 -11.35
C ILE A 303 11.23 1.62 -11.22
N PRO A 304 11.89 2.50 -12.01
CA PRO A 304 11.73 3.95 -11.91
C PRO A 304 10.43 4.44 -12.58
N ALA A 305 9.31 3.76 -12.33
CA ALA A 305 7.99 4.17 -12.79
C ALA A 305 7.40 5.27 -11.88
N LYS A 306 6.59 6.18 -12.44
CA LYS A 306 6.00 7.30 -11.71
C LYS A 306 5.24 6.86 -10.45
N VAL A 307 4.48 5.76 -10.54
CA VAL A 307 3.80 5.18 -9.37
C VAL A 307 4.76 4.76 -8.27
N CYS A 308 5.95 4.24 -8.61
CA CYS A 308 6.96 3.83 -7.65
C CYS A 308 7.66 5.03 -7.01
N GLN A 309 7.74 6.17 -7.71
CA GLN A 309 8.27 7.41 -7.15
C GLN A 309 7.33 8.01 -6.09
N CYS A 310 6.00 7.89 -6.28
CA CYS A 310 5.03 8.60 -5.45
C CYS A 310 4.38 7.72 -4.37
N VAL A 311 4.30 6.40 -4.56
CA VAL A 311 3.47 5.51 -3.71
C VAL A 311 4.33 4.51 -2.94
N PRO A 312 4.60 4.76 -1.64
CA PRO A 312 5.34 3.84 -0.79
C PRO A 312 4.49 2.60 -0.48
N PRO A 313 5.09 1.38 -0.55
CA PRO A 313 4.42 0.17 -0.10
C PRO A 313 4.45 0.02 1.44
N LEU A 314 3.55 -0.80 1.99
CA LEU A 314 3.56 -1.18 3.43
C LEU A 314 4.68 -2.17 3.76
N LYS A 315 5.04 -3.02 2.82
CA LYS A 315 5.93 -4.17 3.00
C LYS A 315 7.33 -3.86 3.58
N PRO A 316 8.03 -2.77 3.21
CA PRO A 316 9.30 -2.42 3.86
C PRO A 316 9.13 -2.16 5.36
N LEU A 317 8.02 -1.52 5.76
CA LEU A 317 7.73 -1.23 7.17
C LEU A 317 7.43 -2.52 7.95
N GLU A 318 6.65 -3.44 7.35
CA GLU A 318 6.39 -4.77 7.92
C GLU A 318 7.69 -5.57 8.07
N ALA A 319 8.55 -5.58 7.05
CA ALA A 319 9.85 -6.25 7.09
C ALA A 319 10.75 -5.67 8.19
N MET A 320 10.86 -4.35 8.28
CA MET A 320 11.64 -3.67 9.31
C MET A 320 11.07 -3.94 10.71
N ALA A 321 9.76 -3.93 10.90
CA ALA A 321 9.10 -4.28 12.16
C ALA A 321 9.40 -5.72 12.58
N MET A 322 9.43 -6.65 11.62
CA MET A 322 9.84 -8.06 11.82
C MET A 322 11.36 -8.24 12.01
N GLY A 323 12.14 -7.17 12.06
CA GLY A 323 13.58 -7.20 12.24
C GLY A 323 14.33 -7.76 11.02
N LYS A 324 13.80 -7.58 9.81
CA LYS A 324 14.45 -8.03 8.58
C LYS A 324 15.28 -6.91 7.97
N THR A 325 16.41 -7.28 7.35
CA THR A 325 17.22 -6.32 6.61
C THR A 325 16.55 -5.98 5.30
N VAL A 326 16.32 -4.69 5.04
CA VAL A 326 15.71 -4.22 3.79
C VAL A 326 16.76 -3.68 2.82
N LEU A 327 16.55 -3.96 1.54
CA LEU A 327 17.33 -3.45 0.42
C LEU A 327 16.35 -2.84 -0.58
N VAL A 328 16.45 -1.56 -0.87
CA VAL A 328 15.48 -0.86 -1.71
C VAL A 328 16.13 -0.22 -2.92
N SER A 329 15.39 -0.11 -4.03
CA SER A 329 15.81 0.76 -5.12
C SER A 329 15.66 2.25 -4.72
N ASN A 330 16.43 3.13 -5.36
CA ASN A 330 16.47 4.57 -5.06
C ASN A 330 15.25 5.37 -5.58
N VAL A 331 14.09 4.74 -5.73
CA VAL A 331 12.84 5.46 -6.04
C VAL A 331 12.41 6.29 -4.80
N ALA A 332 11.94 7.52 -5.02
CA ALA A 332 11.73 8.49 -3.95
C ALA A 332 10.85 7.97 -2.80
N ALA A 333 9.73 7.30 -3.09
CA ALA A 333 8.86 6.77 -2.06
C ALA A 333 9.51 5.66 -1.19
N LEU A 334 10.57 5.01 -1.64
CA LEU A 334 11.32 4.02 -0.85
C LEU A 334 12.45 4.67 -0.05
N THR A 335 13.10 5.70 -0.59
CA THR A 335 14.16 6.44 0.14
C THR A 335 13.59 7.33 1.24
N GLU A 336 12.28 7.62 1.24
CA GLU A 336 11.59 8.21 2.40
C GLU A 336 11.44 7.22 3.59
N ILE A 337 11.55 5.91 3.32
CA ILE A 337 11.42 4.85 4.34
C ILE A 337 12.79 4.35 4.77
N VAL A 338 13.73 4.21 3.83
CA VAL A 338 15.02 3.57 4.06
C VAL A 338 16.15 4.57 3.86
N ARG A 339 16.96 4.78 4.91
CA ARG A 339 18.20 5.55 4.87
C ARG A 339 19.37 4.62 4.58
N ASP A 340 20.09 4.89 3.47
CA ASP A 340 21.21 4.04 3.04
C ASP A 340 22.30 3.91 4.10
N GLY A 341 22.72 2.68 4.38
CA GLY A 341 23.74 2.35 5.38
C GLY A 341 23.30 2.52 6.84
N GLU A 342 22.10 3.04 7.10
CA GLU A 342 21.56 3.26 8.44
C GLU A 342 20.41 2.30 8.78
N THR A 343 19.30 2.37 8.06
CA THR A 343 18.09 1.55 8.32
C THR A 343 17.87 0.45 7.28
N GLY A 344 18.70 0.40 6.26
CA GLY A 344 18.74 -0.56 5.17
C GLY A 344 19.81 -0.17 4.18
N LEU A 345 19.85 -0.84 3.02
CA LEU A 345 20.68 -0.41 1.89
C LEU A 345 19.82 0.08 0.73
N VAL A 346 20.40 1.00 -0.03
CA VAL A 346 19.79 1.55 -1.24
C VAL A 346 20.66 1.19 -2.45
N PHE A 347 20.04 0.77 -3.54
CA PHE A 347 20.71 0.53 -4.82
C PHE A 347 20.03 1.34 -5.93
N GLU A 348 20.72 1.53 -7.03
CA GLU A 348 20.22 2.30 -8.18
C GLU A 348 19.14 1.52 -8.92
N SER A 349 17.94 2.12 -9.04
CA SER A 349 16.80 1.52 -9.74
C SER A 349 17.12 1.30 -11.22
N GLY A 350 16.84 0.09 -11.72
CA GLY A 350 17.17 -0.28 -13.10
C GLY A 350 18.64 -0.65 -13.32
N ASN A 351 19.44 -0.79 -12.24
CA ASN A 351 20.83 -1.21 -12.29
C ASN A 351 21.03 -2.61 -11.63
N PRO A 352 20.86 -3.72 -12.40
CA PRO A 352 21.03 -5.07 -11.86
C PRO A 352 22.40 -5.35 -11.24
N PRO A 353 23.54 -4.89 -11.80
CA PRO A 353 24.85 -5.03 -11.17
C PRO A 353 24.95 -4.42 -9.76
N ASP A 354 24.33 -3.26 -9.53
CA ASP A 354 24.33 -2.63 -8.21
C ASP A 354 23.44 -3.41 -7.22
N LEU A 355 22.30 -3.95 -7.69
CA LEU A 355 21.48 -4.87 -6.88
C LEU A 355 22.28 -6.10 -6.44
N VAL A 356 23.00 -6.76 -7.37
CA VAL A 356 23.87 -7.92 -7.06
C VAL A 356 24.93 -7.54 -6.06
N LYS A 357 25.65 -6.44 -6.27
CA LYS A 357 26.71 -5.94 -5.37
C LYS A 357 26.18 -5.68 -3.95
N LYS A 358 25.03 -5.04 -3.81
CA LYS A 358 24.43 -4.75 -2.50
C LYS A 358 23.92 -6.02 -1.81
N LEU A 359 23.35 -6.98 -2.56
CA LEU A 359 22.99 -8.29 -2.03
C LEU A 359 24.22 -9.04 -1.55
N GLU A 360 25.28 -9.10 -2.34
CA GLU A 360 26.54 -9.77 -1.99
C GLU A 360 27.13 -9.18 -0.69
N ALA A 361 27.13 -7.87 -0.53
CA ALA A 361 27.56 -7.22 0.71
C ALA A 361 26.72 -7.69 1.92
N LEU A 362 25.40 -7.84 1.77
CA LEU A 362 24.55 -8.35 2.84
C LEU A 362 24.74 -9.86 3.09
N LEU A 363 25.15 -10.64 2.10
CA LEU A 363 25.45 -12.06 2.25
C LEU A 363 26.78 -12.26 2.99
N THR A 364 27.80 -11.46 2.67
CA THR A 364 29.19 -11.63 3.18
C THR A 364 29.46 -10.91 4.50
N MET A 365 28.64 -9.92 4.87
CA MET A 365 28.83 -9.11 6.09
C MET A 365 27.64 -9.27 7.06
N PRO A 366 27.60 -10.35 7.87
CA PRO A 366 26.49 -10.61 8.80
C PRO A 366 26.30 -9.48 9.84
N ASP A 367 27.38 -8.87 10.32
CA ASP A 367 27.30 -7.75 11.28
C ASP A 367 26.63 -6.53 10.67
N LEU A 368 26.90 -6.22 9.41
CA LEU A 368 26.22 -5.16 8.68
C LEU A 368 24.73 -5.48 8.58
N ARG A 369 24.38 -6.70 8.18
CA ARG A 369 22.99 -7.13 8.05
C ARG A 369 22.23 -7.01 9.37
N GLN A 370 22.78 -7.50 10.48
CA GLN A 370 22.16 -7.40 11.80
C GLN A 370 22.02 -5.95 12.27
N ARG A 371 23.04 -5.13 12.08
CA ARG A 371 23.01 -3.71 12.46
C ARG A 371 21.92 -2.94 11.72
N LEU A 372 21.77 -3.16 10.40
CA LEU A 372 20.74 -2.53 9.58
C LEU A 372 19.35 -2.98 10.01
N ALA A 373 19.13 -4.27 10.24
CA ALA A 373 17.87 -4.82 10.73
C ALA A 373 17.46 -4.21 12.07
N HIS A 374 18.41 -4.14 13.02
CA HIS A 374 18.17 -3.55 14.34
C HIS A 374 17.79 -2.06 14.27
N LYS A 375 18.57 -1.26 13.52
CA LYS A 375 18.30 0.18 13.35
C LYS A 375 17.01 0.42 12.58
N GLY A 376 16.74 -0.37 11.53
CA GLY A 376 15.49 -0.29 10.78
C GLY A 376 14.27 -0.55 11.67
N ARG A 377 14.33 -1.59 12.50
CA ARG A 377 13.26 -1.89 13.45
C ARG A 377 13.07 -0.77 14.48
N ALA A 378 14.17 -0.28 15.09
CA ALA A 378 14.10 0.83 16.05
C ALA A 378 13.43 2.07 15.44
N TRP A 379 13.78 2.42 14.21
CA TRP A 379 13.18 3.55 13.49
C TRP A 379 11.68 3.35 13.23
N VAL A 380 11.24 2.16 12.80
CA VAL A 380 9.81 1.87 12.57
C VAL A 380 9.00 2.00 13.85
N LEU A 381 9.50 1.46 14.97
CA LEU A 381 8.84 1.56 16.28
C LEU A 381 8.66 3.01 16.74
N THR A 382 9.59 3.90 16.38
CA THR A 382 9.52 5.31 16.78
C THR A 382 8.75 6.19 15.80
N GLU A 383 8.84 5.92 14.49
CA GLU A 383 8.37 6.87 13.47
C GLU A 383 7.17 6.37 12.65
N ARG A 384 6.91 5.08 12.62
CA ARG A 384 5.95 4.46 11.69
C ARG A 384 4.94 3.51 12.37
N ASP A 385 4.58 3.80 13.62
CA ASP A 385 3.48 3.14 14.32
C ASP A 385 2.15 3.84 14.00
N TRP A 386 1.09 3.06 13.74
CA TRP A 386 -0.25 3.59 13.48
C TRP A 386 -0.81 4.45 14.60
N HIS A 387 -0.45 4.18 15.86
CA HIS A 387 -0.88 5.02 16.98
C HIS A 387 -0.43 6.46 16.79
N LYS A 388 0.88 6.67 16.51
CA LYS A 388 1.47 8.01 16.28
C LYS A 388 0.95 8.66 14.99
N ILE A 389 0.73 7.87 13.94
CA ILE A 389 0.21 8.40 12.68
C ILE A 389 -1.24 8.87 12.83
N SER A 390 -2.06 8.15 13.61
CA SER A 390 -3.44 8.55 13.87
C SER A 390 -3.56 9.85 14.67
N GLU A 391 -2.62 10.16 15.57
CA GLU A 391 -2.58 11.44 16.28
C GLU A 391 -2.39 12.64 15.32
N ARG A 392 -1.66 12.45 14.21
CA ARG A 392 -1.54 13.51 13.19
C ARG A 392 -2.89 13.81 12.53
N ILE A 393 -3.73 12.78 12.33
CA ILE A 393 -5.08 12.94 11.79
C ILE A 393 -5.94 13.74 12.76
N LEU A 394 -5.86 13.45 14.06
CA LEU A 394 -6.64 14.15 15.10
C LEU A 394 -6.33 15.64 15.11
N ARG A 395 -5.05 16.02 15.06
CA ARG A 395 -4.65 17.45 15.01
C ARG A 395 -5.25 18.18 13.81
N VAL A 396 -5.38 17.52 12.66
CA VAL A 396 -6.01 18.11 11.48
C VAL A 396 -7.52 18.23 11.66
N TYR A 397 -8.15 17.21 12.26
CA TYR A 397 -9.58 17.28 12.57
C TYR A 397 -9.90 18.44 13.51
N GLU A 398 -9.13 18.60 14.58
CA GLU A 398 -9.26 19.68 15.56
C GLU A 398 -9.09 21.05 14.87
N ALA A 399 -7.99 21.25 14.14
CA ALA A 399 -7.71 22.51 13.44
C ALA A 399 -8.77 22.88 12.38
N LEU A 400 -9.47 21.90 11.78
CA LEU A 400 -10.55 22.17 10.83
C LEU A 400 -11.87 22.54 11.52
N LEU A 401 -12.09 22.07 12.75
CA LEU A 401 -13.31 22.33 13.52
C LEU A 401 -13.24 23.62 14.31
N GLU A 402 -12.03 24.16 14.56
CA GLU A 402 -11.81 25.48 15.18
C GLU A 402 -11.98 26.65 14.21
N LYS A 403 -11.92 26.39 12.90
CA LYS A 403 -12.17 27.35 11.81
C LYS A 403 -13.63 27.35 11.37
#